data_01b42e12b7d0c6556bd02d649095cef9
#
_entry.id   01b42e12b7d0c6556bd02d649095cef9
#
_cell.length_a   1.000
_cell.length_b   1.000
_cell.length_c   1.000
_cell.angle_alpha   90.00
_cell.angle_beta   90.00
_cell.angle_gamma   90.00
#
_symmetry.space_group_name_H-M   'P 1'
#
loop_
_entity.id
_entity.type
_entity.pdbx_description
1 polymer ?
#
loop_
_entity_poly.entity_id
_entity_poly.type
_entity_poly.pdbx_seq_one_letter_code
_entity_poly.pdbx_strand_id
1 'polypeptide(L)'
;GLCKYFGGLKAVENVDMKVMAGDIFGIIGPNGAGKTTFFNMCTGMYTPTKGKVYLMGEDVTGFSSERVARKRMARTFQNLQLFKFMSVLDNVKIGCHIRTKSNMLDAIVHTRTYRQDEEYAISKSEEILKAIGLFEYRDTMAGNLAYGMQRKVEIARALALEPYILLLDEPAAGMNPLETQELMEFIKMLNEGGYTIAVIEHDMKFVMNSCNRILVLNFGQKICEGTPDEVKANKEVQEAYFGKGIIAGEAVKVHA
;
A
#
# COMPACT_ATOMS: atom_id res chain seq x y z
N GLY A 1 -16.43 10.10 -8.73
CA GLY A 1 -16.68 9.36 -9.95
C GLY A 1 -15.44 9.04 -10.77
N LEU A 2 -14.44 8.32 -10.17
CA LEU A 2 -13.23 7.91 -10.89
C LEU A 2 -13.55 6.76 -11.86
N CYS A 3 -13.12 6.90 -13.13
CA CYS A 3 -13.34 5.92 -14.17
C CYS A 3 -12.05 5.56 -14.91
N LYS A 4 -11.89 4.29 -15.31
CA LYS A 4 -10.85 3.83 -16.22
C LYS A 4 -11.41 2.83 -17.22
N TYR A 5 -11.26 3.18 -18.50
CA TYR A 5 -11.69 2.35 -19.62
C TYR A 5 -10.47 1.95 -20.46
N PHE A 6 -10.42 0.69 -20.87
CA PHE A 6 -9.43 0.14 -21.79
C PHE A 6 -10.18 -0.36 -23.03
N GLY A 7 -10.21 0.44 -24.09
CA GLY A 7 -11.08 0.16 -25.23
C GLY A 7 -12.54 0.05 -24.80
N GLY A 8 -13.18 -1.10 -25.03
CA GLY A 8 -14.56 -1.37 -24.60
C GLY A 8 -14.71 -1.85 -23.15
N LEU A 9 -13.60 -2.17 -22.45
CA LEU A 9 -13.64 -2.66 -21.07
C LEU A 9 -13.69 -1.51 -20.07
N LYS A 10 -14.73 -1.45 -19.25
CA LYS A 10 -14.87 -0.55 -18.11
C LYS A 10 -14.23 -1.20 -16.87
N ALA A 11 -12.91 -1.02 -16.70
CA ALA A 11 -12.18 -1.64 -15.60
C ALA A 11 -12.49 -1.00 -14.24
N VAL A 12 -12.80 0.30 -14.22
CA VAL A 12 -13.33 1.04 -13.05
C VAL A 12 -14.38 2.03 -13.59
N GLU A 13 -15.55 2.06 -12.95
CA GLU A 13 -16.65 2.92 -13.36
C GLU A 13 -17.28 3.63 -12.16
N ASN A 14 -17.19 4.95 -12.15
CA ASN A 14 -17.83 5.85 -11.19
C ASN A 14 -17.55 5.50 -9.72
N VAL A 15 -16.27 5.22 -9.38
CA VAL A 15 -15.88 4.90 -8.01
C VAL A 15 -15.43 6.16 -7.27
N ASP A 16 -16.06 6.41 -6.13
CA ASP A 16 -15.64 7.40 -5.16
C ASP A 16 -15.07 6.73 -3.92
N MET A 17 -13.97 7.27 -3.41
CA MET A 17 -13.32 6.85 -2.18
C MET A 17 -12.78 8.07 -1.44
N LYS A 18 -12.90 8.07 -0.12
CA LYS A 18 -12.30 9.09 0.74
C LYS A 18 -11.59 8.43 1.91
N VAL A 19 -10.28 8.59 1.97
CA VAL A 19 -9.45 8.14 3.09
C VAL A 19 -9.18 9.33 4.00
N MET A 20 -9.45 9.16 5.30
CA MET A 20 -9.19 10.18 6.31
C MET A 20 -7.82 9.96 6.94
N ALA A 21 -7.23 11.02 7.47
CA ALA A 21 -5.98 10.90 8.23
C ALA A 21 -6.17 9.94 9.42
N GLY A 22 -5.25 8.99 9.58
CA GLY A 22 -5.32 7.96 10.61
C GLY A 22 -6.18 6.73 10.26
N ASP A 23 -6.75 6.66 9.05
CA ASP A 23 -7.43 5.44 8.62
C ASP A 23 -6.43 4.31 8.30
N ILE A 24 -6.85 3.07 8.60
CA ILE A 24 -6.43 1.87 7.86
C ILE A 24 -7.61 1.51 6.96
N PHE A 25 -7.52 1.91 5.69
CA PHE A 25 -8.62 1.79 4.73
C PHE A 25 -8.41 0.56 3.83
N GLY A 26 -9.32 -0.41 3.90
CA GLY A 26 -9.29 -1.62 3.09
C GLY A 26 -9.98 -1.44 1.73
N ILE A 27 -9.42 -2.00 0.66
CA ILE A 27 -10.08 -2.14 -0.63
C ILE A 27 -10.12 -3.61 -0.98
N ILE A 28 -11.31 -4.18 -1.03
CA ILE A 28 -11.52 -5.60 -1.29
C ILE A 28 -12.41 -5.81 -2.52
N GLY A 29 -12.46 -7.03 -2.99
CA GLY A 29 -13.28 -7.45 -4.12
C GLY A 29 -12.72 -8.70 -4.79
N PRO A 30 -13.50 -9.43 -5.57
CA PRO A 30 -13.03 -10.57 -6.34
C PRO A 30 -11.87 -10.25 -7.28
N ASN A 31 -11.22 -11.28 -7.82
CA ASN A 31 -10.22 -11.09 -8.87
C ASN A 31 -10.88 -10.42 -10.09
N GLY A 32 -10.20 -9.42 -10.65
CA GLY A 32 -10.76 -8.63 -11.75
C GLY A 32 -11.75 -7.54 -11.34
N ALA A 33 -12.01 -7.32 -10.04
CA ALA A 33 -12.92 -6.27 -9.56
C ALA A 33 -12.44 -4.83 -9.82
N GLY A 34 -11.21 -4.63 -10.31
CA GLY A 34 -10.68 -3.31 -10.62
C GLY A 34 -9.79 -2.68 -9.54
N LYS A 35 -9.51 -3.37 -8.43
CA LYS A 35 -8.73 -2.87 -7.28
C LYS A 35 -7.37 -2.29 -7.67
N THR A 36 -6.52 -3.09 -8.33
CA THR A 36 -5.18 -2.66 -8.78
C THR A 36 -5.27 -1.55 -9.83
N THR A 37 -6.28 -1.58 -10.72
CA THR A 37 -6.54 -0.49 -11.67
C THR A 37 -6.88 0.81 -10.94
N PHE A 38 -7.68 0.73 -9.88
CA PHE A 38 -8.03 1.87 -9.04
C PHE A 38 -6.78 2.46 -8.36
N PHE A 39 -5.93 1.65 -7.72
CA PHE A 39 -4.64 2.11 -7.16
C PHE A 39 -3.72 2.69 -8.22
N ASN A 40 -3.65 2.08 -9.40
CA ASN A 40 -2.83 2.60 -10.50
C ASN A 40 -3.26 4.00 -10.94
N MET A 41 -4.55 4.32 -10.88
CA MET A 41 -5.03 5.69 -11.13
C MET A 41 -4.63 6.65 -10.00
N CYS A 42 -4.79 6.22 -8.74
CA CYS A 42 -4.42 7.04 -7.58
C CYS A 42 -2.93 7.38 -7.56
N THR A 43 -2.07 6.44 -7.99
CA THR A 43 -0.61 6.58 -7.95
C THR A 43 0.02 7.09 -9.25
N GLY A 44 -0.80 7.52 -10.22
CA GLY A 44 -0.30 8.11 -11.47
C GLY A 44 0.32 7.10 -12.45
N MET A 45 0.14 5.79 -12.25
CA MET A 45 0.52 4.75 -13.23
C MET A 45 -0.46 4.72 -14.40
N TYR A 46 -1.74 5.03 -14.15
CA TYR A 46 -2.75 5.22 -15.19
C TYR A 46 -3.40 6.58 -15.05
N THR A 47 -3.55 7.28 -16.15
CA THR A 47 -4.40 8.48 -16.18
C THR A 47 -5.86 8.04 -16.18
N PRO A 48 -6.71 8.57 -15.27
CA PRO A 48 -8.14 8.32 -15.29
C PRO A 48 -8.78 8.71 -16.62
N THR A 49 -9.79 7.96 -17.06
CA THR A 49 -10.61 8.35 -18.22
C THR A 49 -11.58 9.46 -17.83
N LYS A 50 -12.11 9.42 -16.60
CA LYS A 50 -12.97 10.46 -16.00
C LYS A 50 -12.72 10.52 -14.50
N GLY A 51 -13.16 11.62 -13.88
CA GLY A 51 -13.00 11.85 -12.45
C GLY A 51 -11.66 12.44 -12.08
N LYS A 52 -11.44 12.64 -10.78
CA LYS A 52 -10.26 13.33 -10.26
C LYS A 52 -9.71 12.62 -9.02
N VAL A 53 -8.40 12.74 -8.83
CA VAL A 53 -7.69 12.30 -7.65
C VAL A 53 -7.17 13.51 -6.89
N TYR A 54 -7.50 13.59 -5.61
CA TYR A 54 -7.02 14.65 -4.73
C TYR A 54 -6.15 14.07 -3.61
N LEU A 55 -5.04 14.72 -3.31
CA LEU A 55 -4.19 14.42 -2.18
C LEU A 55 -4.03 15.67 -1.33
N MET A 56 -4.46 15.63 -0.07
CA MET A 56 -4.45 16.79 0.85
C MET A 56 -5.09 18.05 0.25
N GLY A 57 -6.18 17.85 -0.53
CA GLY A 57 -6.91 18.96 -1.21
C GLY A 57 -6.32 19.40 -2.55
N GLU A 58 -5.13 18.95 -2.93
CA GLU A 58 -4.50 19.24 -4.22
C GLU A 58 -4.95 18.25 -5.30
N ASP A 59 -5.32 18.73 -6.47
CA ASP A 59 -5.63 17.91 -7.64
C ASP A 59 -4.34 17.32 -8.22
N VAL A 60 -4.16 16.00 -8.07
CA VAL A 60 -3.00 15.26 -8.59
C VAL A 60 -3.35 14.39 -9.80
N THR A 61 -4.52 14.61 -10.38
CA THR A 61 -5.01 13.84 -11.52
C THR A 61 -4.03 13.90 -12.70
N GLY A 62 -3.66 12.74 -13.24
CA GLY A 62 -2.73 12.65 -14.38
C GLY A 62 -1.28 13.00 -14.07
N PHE A 63 -0.91 13.21 -12.82
CA PHE A 63 0.49 13.31 -12.45
C PHE A 63 1.20 11.97 -12.71
N SER A 64 2.48 12.02 -13.10
CA SER A 64 3.31 10.81 -13.14
C SER A 64 3.52 10.23 -11.74
N SER A 65 3.82 8.94 -11.66
CA SER A 65 4.07 8.28 -10.36
C SER A 65 5.17 8.96 -9.55
N GLU A 66 6.21 9.48 -10.21
CA GLU A 66 7.25 10.27 -9.55
C GLU A 66 6.68 11.54 -8.92
N ARG A 67 5.84 12.29 -9.64
CA ARG A 67 5.22 13.52 -9.11
C ARG A 67 4.28 13.22 -7.95
N VAL A 68 3.52 12.13 -8.03
CA VAL A 68 2.64 11.66 -6.94
C VAL A 68 3.47 11.28 -5.72
N ALA A 69 4.60 10.57 -5.89
CA ALA A 69 5.50 10.23 -4.80
C ALA A 69 6.12 11.49 -4.15
N ARG A 70 6.53 12.50 -4.95
CA ARG A 70 6.99 13.81 -4.45
C ARG A 70 5.91 14.55 -3.64
N LYS A 71 4.62 14.31 -3.94
CA LYS A 71 3.48 14.80 -3.16
C LYS A 71 3.19 13.96 -1.91
N ARG A 72 4.05 13.00 -1.56
CA ARG A 72 3.97 12.20 -0.33
C ARG A 72 2.85 11.14 -0.36
N MET A 73 2.59 10.53 -1.50
CA MET A 73 1.83 9.29 -1.62
C MET A 73 2.81 8.18 -1.98
N ALA A 74 3.05 7.25 -1.05
CA ALA A 74 3.91 6.11 -1.27
C ALA A 74 3.11 4.84 -1.58
N ARG A 75 3.70 3.91 -2.34
CA ARG A 75 3.09 2.61 -2.66
C ARG A 75 4.12 1.50 -2.59
N THR A 76 3.72 0.35 -2.05
CA THR A 76 4.39 -0.93 -2.29
C THR A 76 3.73 -1.65 -3.46
N PHE A 77 4.38 -2.69 -3.98
CA PHE A 77 3.86 -3.48 -5.08
C PHE A 77 3.53 -4.90 -4.62
N GLN A 78 2.63 -5.57 -5.34
CA GLN A 78 2.25 -6.96 -5.05
C GLN A 78 3.48 -7.87 -4.99
N ASN A 79 4.34 -7.81 -6.01
CA ASN A 79 5.62 -8.52 -6.00
C ASN A 79 6.65 -7.71 -5.23
N LEU A 80 7.34 -8.38 -4.31
CA LEU A 80 8.39 -7.78 -3.49
C LEU A 80 9.50 -7.16 -4.36
N GLN A 81 9.68 -5.85 -4.25
CA GLN A 81 10.63 -5.07 -5.04
C GLN A 81 11.79 -4.59 -4.17
N LEU A 82 12.68 -5.50 -3.78
CA LEU A 82 13.91 -5.17 -3.05
C LEU A 82 15.16 -5.36 -3.90
N PHE A 83 16.15 -4.53 -3.64
CA PHE A 83 17.50 -4.73 -4.11
C PHE A 83 18.20 -5.78 -3.23
N LYS A 84 18.07 -7.05 -3.61
CA LYS A 84 18.46 -8.20 -2.78
C LYS A 84 19.94 -8.23 -2.40
N PHE A 85 20.80 -7.66 -3.25
CA PHE A 85 22.25 -7.60 -3.05
C PHE A 85 22.72 -6.30 -2.36
N MET A 86 21.79 -5.46 -1.92
CA MET A 86 22.08 -4.29 -1.11
C MET A 86 21.70 -4.56 0.35
N SER A 87 22.31 -3.82 1.27
CA SER A 87 21.99 -3.90 2.68
C SER A 87 20.55 -3.45 2.94
N VAL A 88 19.99 -3.82 4.10
CA VAL A 88 18.70 -3.32 4.58
C VAL A 88 18.71 -1.80 4.66
N LEU A 89 19.77 -1.21 5.22
CA LEU A 89 19.94 0.24 5.32
C LEU A 89 19.92 0.90 3.95
N ASP A 90 20.68 0.39 2.97
CA ASP A 90 20.74 0.97 1.64
C ASP A 90 19.41 0.86 0.90
N ASN A 91 18.67 -0.24 1.09
CA ASN A 91 17.30 -0.34 0.56
C ASN A 91 16.38 0.77 1.08
N VAL A 92 16.44 1.08 2.38
CA VAL A 92 15.61 2.15 2.97
C VAL A 92 16.09 3.52 2.52
N LYS A 93 17.41 3.76 2.46
CA LYS A 93 18.03 5.02 1.96
C LYS A 93 17.54 5.41 0.56
N ILE A 94 17.26 4.43 -0.32
CA ILE A 94 16.70 4.72 -1.66
C ILE A 94 15.39 5.52 -1.55
N GLY A 95 14.56 5.24 -0.55
CA GLY A 95 13.34 6.01 -0.32
C GLY A 95 13.59 7.48 0.00
N CYS A 96 14.73 7.82 0.59
CA CYS A 96 15.08 9.21 0.92
C CYS A 96 15.47 10.04 -0.32
N HIS A 97 15.93 9.40 -1.43
CA HIS A 97 16.45 10.12 -2.60
C HIS A 97 15.49 11.10 -3.24
N ILE A 98 14.19 10.87 -3.12
CA ILE A 98 13.19 11.80 -3.67
C ILE A 98 13.23 13.18 -3.00
N ARG A 99 13.87 13.28 -1.83
CA ARG A 99 13.98 14.50 -1.01
C ARG A 99 15.37 15.12 -1.04
N THR A 100 16.38 14.39 -1.57
CA THR A 100 17.73 14.92 -1.70
C THR A 100 17.79 16.02 -2.76
N LYS A 101 18.71 16.96 -2.57
CA LYS A 101 18.94 18.11 -3.46
C LYS A 101 20.14 17.92 -4.34
N SER A 102 21.06 17.04 -3.94
CA SER A 102 22.28 16.73 -4.68
C SER A 102 21.98 16.03 -6.00
N ASN A 103 22.77 16.35 -7.00
CA ASN A 103 22.74 15.72 -8.30
C ASN A 103 23.92 14.76 -8.49
N MET A 104 24.01 14.10 -9.64
CA MET A 104 25.06 13.13 -9.94
C MET A 104 26.48 13.75 -9.87
N LEU A 105 26.65 15.01 -10.27
CA LEU A 105 27.96 15.70 -10.19
C LEU A 105 28.33 15.97 -8.74
N ASP A 106 27.37 16.37 -7.90
CA ASP A 106 27.57 16.54 -6.46
C ASP A 106 28.06 15.26 -5.80
N ALA A 107 27.52 14.11 -6.22
CA ALA A 107 27.94 12.80 -5.72
C ALA A 107 29.36 12.45 -6.13
N ILE A 108 29.77 12.75 -7.37
CA ILE A 108 31.11 12.45 -7.88
C ILE A 108 32.17 13.28 -7.14
N VAL A 109 31.95 14.56 -6.92
CA VAL A 109 32.91 15.47 -6.28
C VAL A 109 32.74 15.59 -4.76
N HIS A 110 31.81 14.83 -4.17
CA HIS A 110 31.51 14.81 -2.73
C HIS A 110 31.27 16.20 -2.15
N THR A 111 30.41 17.00 -2.80
CA THR A 111 30.10 18.36 -2.35
C THR A 111 29.52 18.36 -0.92
N ARG A 112 29.49 19.54 -0.29
CA ARG A 112 28.86 19.70 1.02
C ARG A 112 27.37 19.31 1.00
N THR A 113 26.64 19.65 -0.09
CA THR A 113 25.24 19.29 -0.28
C THR A 113 25.07 17.78 -0.31
N TYR A 114 25.91 17.06 -1.07
CA TYR A 114 25.88 15.61 -1.12
C TYR A 114 26.10 14.96 0.25
N ARG A 115 27.10 15.44 1.03
CA ARG A 115 27.37 14.92 2.37
C ARG A 115 26.19 15.12 3.32
N GLN A 116 25.55 16.29 3.28
CA GLN A 116 24.37 16.59 4.09
C GLN A 116 23.18 15.70 3.72
N ASP A 117 22.94 15.48 2.42
CA ASP A 117 21.90 14.59 1.92
C ASP A 117 22.15 13.12 2.34
N GLU A 118 23.42 12.67 2.30
CA GLU A 118 23.80 11.32 2.71
C GLU A 118 23.64 11.12 4.23
N GLU A 119 24.10 12.08 5.05
CA GLU A 119 23.89 12.07 6.50
C GLU A 119 22.40 12.04 6.86
N TYR A 120 21.57 12.85 6.18
CA TYR A 120 20.12 12.82 6.34
C TYR A 120 19.54 11.45 5.99
N ALA A 121 19.91 10.89 4.84
CA ALA A 121 19.40 9.60 4.38
C ALA A 121 19.77 8.46 5.33
N ILE A 122 21.00 8.43 5.86
CA ILE A 122 21.45 7.44 6.84
C ILE A 122 20.65 7.61 8.13
N SER A 123 20.64 8.80 8.71
CA SER A 123 19.96 9.08 9.99
C SER A 123 18.47 8.76 9.92
N LYS A 124 17.80 9.16 8.84
CA LYS A 124 16.36 8.88 8.64
C LYS A 124 16.08 7.39 8.46
N SER A 125 16.92 6.70 7.72
CA SER A 125 16.78 5.25 7.53
C SER A 125 17.00 4.48 8.81
N GLU A 126 17.99 4.86 9.62
CA GLU A 126 18.22 4.26 10.94
C GLU A 126 17.06 4.52 11.91
N GLU A 127 16.49 5.74 11.92
CA GLU A 127 15.31 6.09 12.70
C GLU A 127 14.14 5.14 12.36
N ILE A 128 13.86 4.98 11.06
CA ILE A 128 12.80 4.09 10.58
C ILE A 128 13.09 2.64 10.98
N LEU A 129 14.31 2.14 10.75
CA LEU A 129 14.70 0.78 11.09
C LEU A 129 14.60 0.50 12.60
N LYS A 130 14.93 1.48 13.45
CA LYS A 130 14.74 1.39 14.92
C LYS A 130 13.25 1.32 15.27
N ALA A 131 12.43 2.18 14.66
CA ALA A 131 11.00 2.21 14.91
C ALA A 131 10.28 0.91 14.54
N ILE A 132 10.76 0.20 13.51
CA ILE A 132 10.17 -1.06 13.05
C ILE A 132 10.88 -2.33 13.56
N GLY A 133 11.88 -2.17 14.45
CA GLY A 133 12.60 -3.30 15.05
C GLY A 133 13.55 -4.05 14.12
N LEU A 134 14.03 -3.41 13.04
CA LEU A 134 14.96 -4.02 12.07
C LEU A 134 16.36 -3.40 12.09
N PHE A 135 16.68 -2.57 13.08
CA PHE A 135 17.97 -1.87 13.14
C PHE A 135 19.17 -2.82 13.22
N GLU A 136 19.07 -3.93 13.96
CA GLU A 136 20.14 -4.91 14.10
C GLU A 136 20.49 -5.61 12.77
N TYR A 137 19.58 -5.58 11.80
CA TYR A 137 19.77 -6.17 10.47
C TYR A 137 20.24 -5.14 9.42
N ARG A 138 20.54 -3.88 9.81
CA ARG A 138 20.81 -2.80 8.86
C ARG A 138 21.92 -3.10 7.86
N ASP A 139 22.95 -3.83 8.29
CA ASP A 139 24.11 -4.19 7.47
C ASP A 139 23.94 -5.55 6.73
N THR A 140 22.83 -6.26 7.00
CA THR A 140 22.52 -7.53 6.35
C THR A 140 22.02 -7.29 4.93
N MET A 141 22.43 -8.14 3.97
CA MET A 141 21.85 -8.12 2.63
C MET A 141 20.35 -8.43 2.71
N ALA A 142 19.53 -7.58 2.09
CA ALA A 142 18.08 -7.71 2.16
C ALA A 142 17.56 -9.07 1.65
N GLY A 143 18.23 -9.66 0.66
CA GLY A 143 17.89 -10.98 0.13
C GLY A 143 18.08 -12.14 1.10
N ASN A 144 18.86 -11.97 2.18
CA ASN A 144 19.13 -13.00 3.19
C ASN A 144 18.10 -13.02 4.34
N LEU A 145 17.20 -12.05 4.38
CA LEU A 145 16.15 -11.99 5.39
C LEU A 145 15.02 -12.98 5.08
N ALA A 146 14.29 -13.40 6.11
CA ALA A 146 13.01 -14.10 5.96
C ALA A 146 12.00 -13.23 5.20
N TYR A 147 11.07 -13.86 4.48
CA TYR A 147 10.15 -13.16 3.57
C TYR A 147 9.34 -12.05 4.25
N GLY A 148 8.79 -12.32 5.44
CA GLY A 148 8.07 -11.30 6.22
C GLY A 148 8.93 -10.10 6.61
N MET A 149 10.21 -10.31 6.93
CA MET A 149 11.16 -9.22 7.20
C MET A 149 11.49 -8.43 5.92
N GLN A 150 11.66 -9.11 4.78
CA GLN A 150 11.85 -8.44 3.49
C GLN A 150 10.67 -7.52 3.17
N ARG A 151 9.44 -7.93 3.44
CA ARG A 151 8.23 -7.11 3.26
C ARG A 151 8.26 -5.87 4.18
N LYS A 152 8.67 -6.04 5.45
CA LYS A 152 8.85 -4.90 6.37
C LYS A 152 9.91 -3.91 5.86
N VAL A 153 11.01 -4.38 5.26
CA VAL A 153 12.03 -3.51 4.63
C VAL A 153 11.47 -2.76 3.41
N GLU A 154 10.64 -3.41 2.58
CA GLU A 154 9.98 -2.74 1.46
C GLU A 154 9.05 -1.62 1.95
N ILE A 155 8.28 -1.88 3.01
CA ILE A 155 7.42 -0.87 3.66
C ILE A 155 8.30 0.24 4.26
N ALA A 156 9.42 -0.08 4.93
CA ALA A 156 10.36 0.90 5.47
C ALA A 156 10.90 1.84 4.39
N ARG A 157 11.24 1.31 3.21
CA ARG A 157 11.64 2.12 2.06
C ARG A 157 10.54 3.08 1.61
N ALA A 158 9.28 2.64 1.65
CA ALA A 158 8.14 3.52 1.34
C ALA A 158 7.91 4.57 2.43
N LEU A 159 8.15 4.24 3.71
CA LEU A 159 8.09 5.20 4.82
C LEU A 159 9.17 6.27 4.74
N ALA A 160 10.34 5.95 4.14
CA ALA A 160 11.41 6.93 3.93
C ALA A 160 11.05 8.09 2.99
N LEU A 161 9.96 7.95 2.21
CA LEU A 161 9.36 9.07 1.49
C LEU A 161 8.59 10.03 2.42
N GLU A 162 8.42 9.69 3.70
CA GLU A 162 7.58 10.40 4.68
C GLU A 162 6.15 10.65 4.14
N PRO A 163 5.42 9.61 3.78
CA PRO A 163 4.16 9.75 3.07
C PRO A 163 3.04 10.31 3.96
N TYR A 164 2.10 11.08 3.37
CA TYR A 164 0.79 11.36 3.98
C TYR A 164 -0.11 10.14 3.95
N ILE A 165 0.05 9.30 2.91
CA ILE A 165 -0.69 8.05 2.76
C ILE A 165 0.23 6.98 2.18
N LEU A 166 0.22 5.81 2.80
CA LEU A 166 0.91 4.60 2.36
C LEU A 166 -0.09 3.64 1.73
N LEU A 167 0.13 3.29 0.48
CA LEU A 167 -0.70 2.35 -0.28
C LEU A 167 0.00 0.99 -0.31
N LEU A 168 -0.64 -0.04 0.25
CA LEU A 168 -0.15 -1.41 0.30
C LEU A 168 -0.95 -2.29 -0.67
N ASP A 169 -0.28 -2.88 -1.64
CA ASP A 169 -0.91 -3.73 -2.67
C ASP A 169 -0.65 -5.21 -2.37
N GLU A 170 -1.65 -5.90 -1.84
CA GLU A 170 -1.62 -7.30 -1.41
C GLU A 170 -0.37 -7.64 -0.56
N PRO A 171 -0.15 -6.90 0.56
CA PRO A 171 1.10 -7.04 1.33
C PRO A 171 1.28 -8.41 1.97
N ALA A 172 0.20 -9.17 2.22
CA ALA A 172 0.24 -10.51 2.79
C ALA A 172 0.39 -11.63 1.75
N ALA A 173 0.48 -11.30 0.45
CA ALA A 173 0.58 -12.31 -0.60
C ALA A 173 1.82 -13.22 -0.40
N GLY A 174 1.61 -14.54 -0.38
CA GLY A 174 2.66 -15.54 -0.21
C GLY A 174 3.14 -15.76 1.23
N MET A 175 2.51 -15.12 2.22
CA MET A 175 2.81 -15.31 3.63
C MET A 175 2.03 -16.48 4.24
N ASN A 176 2.65 -17.14 5.21
CA ASN A 176 1.95 -18.09 6.06
C ASN A 176 1.05 -17.36 7.10
N PRO A 177 0.14 -18.06 7.81
CA PRO A 177 -0.77 -17.42 8.76
C PRO A 177 -0.08 -16.63 9.90
N LEU A 178 1.08 -17.09 10.37
CA LEU A 178 1.85 -16.41 11.42
C LEU A 178 2.46 -15.11 10.88
N GLU A 179 3.12 -15.16 9.73
CA GLU A 179 3.67 -13.98 9.06
C GLU A 179 2.58 -12.95 8.72
N THR A 180 1.40 -13.42 8.30
CA THR A 180 0.25 -12.55 8.04
C THR A 180 -0.21 -11.83 9.31
N GLN A 181 -0.26 -12.54 10.45
CA GLN A 181 -0.61 -11.92 11.73
C GLN A 181 0.43 -10.89 12.18
N GLU A 182 1.73 -11.23 12.08
CA GLU A 182 2.81 -10.28 12.37
C GLU A 182 2.76 -9.03 11.49
N LEU A 183 2.38 -9.19 10.21
CA LEU A 183 2.19 -8.07 9.30
C LEU A 183 0.99 -7.20 9.69
N MET A 184 -0.13 -7.81 10.11
CA MET A 184 -1.29 -7.05 10.60
C MET A 184 -0.93 -6.22 11.84
N GLU A 185 -0.21 -6.79 12.80
CA GLU A 185 0.26 -6.09 14.00
C GLU A 185 1.22 -4.95 13.62
N PHE A 186 2.12 -5.21 12.68
CA PHE A 186 3.03 -4.20 12.15
C PHE A 186 2.30 -3.02 11.49
N ILE A 187 1.27 -3.27 10.67
CA ILE A 187 0.46 -2.23 10.03
C ILE A 187 -0.30 -1.41 11.07
N LYS A 188 -0.84 -2.05 12.11
CA LYS A 188 -1.50 -1.35 13.22
C LYS A 188 -0.52 -0.46 13.98
N MET A 189 0.67 -0.98 14.30
CA MET A 189 1.73 -0.20 14.94
C MET A 189 2.10 1.04 14.12
N LEU A 190 2.22 0.92 12.80
CA LEU A 190 2.48 2.06 11.92
C LEU A 190 1.33 3.09 11.97
N ASN A 191 0.09 2.62 11.98
CA ASN A 191 -1.08 3.51 12.06
C ASN A 191 -1.15 4.24 13.40
N GLU A 192 -0.89 3.55 14.52
CA GLU A 192 -0.76 4.14 15.86
C GLU A 192 0.38 5.17 15.91
N GLY A 193 1.43 4.96 15.12
CA GLY A 193 2.50 5.93 14.87
C GLY A 193 2.11 7.12 14.00
N GLY A 194 0.83 7.23 13.59
CA GLY A 194 0.27 8.36 12.84
C GLY A 194 0.24 8.20 11.33
N TYR A 195 0.61 7.04 10.78
CA TYR A 195 0.53 6.82 9.34
C TYR A 195 -0.90 6.51 8.89
N THR A 196 -1.34 7.15 7.81
CA THR A 196 -2.57 6.79 7.09
C THR A 196 -2.25 5.71 6.08
N ILE A 197 -3.01 4.63 6.08
CA ILE A 197 -2.72 3.44 5.27
C ILE A 197 -3.94 3.07 4.44
N ALA A 198 -3.76 2.79 3.16
CA ALA A 198 -4.77 2.13 2.33
C ALA A 198 -4.20 0.80 1.84
N VAL A 199 -4.96 -0.27 2.00
CA VAL A 199 -4.51 -1.63 1.65
C VAL A 199 -5.49 -2.30 0.70
N ILE A 200 -4.95 -2.85 -0.40
CA ILE A 200 -5.67 -3.84 -1.21
C ILE A 200 -5.35 -5.21 -0.63
N GLU A 201 -6.39 -5.97 -0.31
CA GLU A 201 -6.25 -7.37 0.10
C GLU A 201 -7.44 -8.19 -0.38
N HIS A 202 -7.21 -9.50 -0.51
CA HIS A 202 -8.25 -10.47 -0.80
C HIS A 202 -8.55 -11.38 0.41
N ASP A 203 -7.69 -11.38 1.42
CA ASP A 203 -7.92 -12.08 2.68
C ASP A 203 -8.88 -11.26 3.57
N MET A 204 -10.12 -11.77 3.65
CA MET A 204 -11.17 -11.15 4.48
C MET A 204 -10.78 -11.09 5.96
N LYS A 205 -10.04 -12.09 6.48
CA LYS A 205 -9.60 -12.10 7.88
C LYS A 205 -8.62 -10.96 8.15
N PHE A 206 -7.67 -10.75 7.22
CA PHE A 206 -6.74 -9.62 7.30
C PHE A 206 -7.50 -8.29 7.36
N VAL A 207 -8.40 -8.05 6.41
CA VAL A 207 -9.10 -6.77 6.27
C VAL A 207 -10.04 -6.50 7.44
N MET A 208 -10.84 -7.50 7.85
CA MET A 208 -11.79 -7.36 8.95
C MET A 208 -11.11 -7.10 10.31
N ASN A 209 -9.87 -7.58 10.50
CA ASN A 209 -9.15 -7.39 11.75
C ASN A 209 -8.20 -6.18 11.75
N SER A 210 -7.87 -5.62 10.59
CA SER A 210 -6.88 -4.54 10.50
C SER A 210 -7.46 -3.20 10.06
N CYS A 211 -8.52 -3.20 9.24
CA CYS A 211 -9.06 -1.98 8.68
C CYS A 211 -10.18 -1.40 9.53
N ASN A 212 -10.25 -0.07 9.62
CA ASN A 212 -11.37 0.62 10.26
C ASN A 212 -12.47 1.02 9.26
N ARG A 213 -12.14 1.12 7.97
CA ARG A 213 -13.08 1.34 6.86
C ARG A 213 -12.72 0.48 5.67
N ILE A 214 -13.72 0.02 4.94
CA ILE A 214 -13.54 -0.89 3.81
C ILE A 214 -14.41 -0.43 2.65
N LEU A 215 -13.80 -0.37 1.46
CA LEU A 215 -14.46 -0.23 0.16
C LEU A 215 -14.51 -1.58 -0.52
N VAL A 216 -15.68 -2.00 -0.96
CA VAL A 216 -15.86 -3.25 -1.71
C VAL A 216 -16.12 -2.92 -3.17
N LEU A 217 -15.26 -3.44 -4.04
CA LEU A 217 -15.39 -3.34 -5.49
C LEU A 217 -15.87 -4.66 -6.09
N ASN A 218 -16.73 -4.58 -7.10
CA ASN A 218 -17.09 -5.72 -7.95
C ASN A 218 -17.34 -5.25 -9.38
N PHE A 219 -16.75 -5.93 -10.36
CA PHE A 219 -16.83 -5.55 -11.78
C PHE A 219 -16.58 -4.06 -12.05
N GLY A 220 -15.58 -3.47 -11.39
CA GLY A 220 -15.19 -2.06 -11.55
C GLY A 220 -16.09 -1.05 -10.85
N GLN A 221 -17.09 -1.46 -10.08
CA GLN A 221 -18.02 -0.59 -9.38
C GLN A 221 -17.93 -0.77 -7.86
N LYS A 222 -18.25 0.29 -7.13
CA LYS A 222 -18.41 0.25 -5.67
C LYS A 222 -19.76 -0.35 -5.33
N ILE A 223 -19.76 -1.46 -4.57
CA ILE A 223 -20.98 -2.08 -4.07
C ILE A 223 -21.24 -1.75 -2.59
N CYS A 224 -20.19 -1.51 -1.82
CA CYS A 224 -20.33 -1.14 -0.41
C CYS A 224 -19.12 -0.33 0.05
N GLU A 225 -19.33 0.56 1.01
CA GLU A 225 -18.28 1.20 1.81
C GLU A 225 -18.80 1.37 3.24
N GLY A 226 -18.01 0.95 4.23
CA GLY A 226 -18.39 1.05 5.63
C GLY A 226 -17.35 0.47 6.57
N THR A 227 -17.75 0.28 7.82
CA THR A 227 -16.97 -0.46 8.82
C THR A 227 -16.92 -1.95 8.49
N PRO A 228 -15.98 -2.72 9.07
CA PRO A 228 -15.94 -4.18 8.88
C PRO A 228 -17.28 -4.87 9.14
N ASP A 229 -18.00 -4.48 10.20
CA ASP A 229 -19.30 -5.08 10.56
C ASP A 229 -20.38 -4.75 9.53
N GLU A 230 -20.45 -3.51 9.04
CA GLU A 230 -21.40 -3.10 7.99
C GLU A 230 -21.12 -3.85 6.68
N VAL A 231 -19.87 -3.99 6.28
CA VAL A 231 -19.46 -4.73 5.08
C VAL A 231 -19.78 -6.21 5.21
N LYS A 232 -19.54 -6.81 6.37
CA LYS A 232 -19.88 -8.22 6.65
C LYS A 232 -21.37 -8.50 6.59
N ALA A 233 -22.20 -7.55 7.03
CA ALA A 233 -23.66 -7.67 7.03
C ALA A 233 -24.29 -7.39 5.66
N ASN A 234 -23.54 -6.82 4.71
CA ASN A 234 -24.07 -6.44 3.39
C ASN A 234 -24.31 -7.65 2.50
N LYS A 235 -25.56 -7.83 2.03
CA LYS A 235 -25.96 -8.96 1.20
C LYS A 235 -25.26 -9.00 -0.16
N GLU A 236 -25.08 -7.85 -0.80
CA GLU A 236 -24.41 -7.77 -2.10
C GLU A 236 -22.94 -8.19 -1.99
N VAL A 237 -22.28 -7.86 -0.88
CA VAL A 237 -20.92 -8.31 -0.58
C VAL A 237 -20.87 -9.82 -0.40
N GLN A 238 -21.82 -10.37 0.39
CA GLN A 238 -21.92 -11.82 0.59
C GLN A 238 -22.13 -12.55 -0.76
N GLU A 239 -23.05 -12.06 -1.60
CA GLU A 239 -23.29 -12.61 -2.93
C GLU A 239 -22.08 -12.54 -3.86
N ALA A 240 -21.32 -11.43 -3.82
CA ALA A 240 -20.13 -11.24 -4.64
C ALA A 240 -18.99 -12.21 -4.29
N TYR A 241 -18.87 -12.60 -3.01
CA TYR A 241 -17.82 -13.52 -2.53
C TYR A 241 -18.25 -14.98 -2.52
N PHE A 242 -19.49 -15.29 -2.18
CA PHE A 242 -19.98 -16.65 -2.00
C PHE A 242 -20.89 -17.15 -3.15
N GLY A 243 -21.26 -16.26 -4.09
CA GLY A 243 -22.16 -16.58 -5.20
C GLY A 243 -23.65 -16.59 -4.79
N LYS A 244 -24.54 -16.36 -5.75
CA LYS A 244 -26.00 -16.23 -5.56
C LYS A 244 -26.73 -17.51 -5.09
N GLY A 245 -26.05 -18.52 -4.57
CA GLY A 245 -26.66 -19.81 -4.23
C GLY A 245 -26.47 -20.30 -2.80
N ILE A 246 -25.66 -19.62 -1.97
CA ILE A 246 -25.22 -20.19 -0.68
C ILE A 246 -25.91 -19.52 0.53
N ILE A 247 -26.74 -18.48 0.35
CA ILE A 247 -27.36 -17.71 1.43
C ILE A 247 -28.61 -18.36 2.02
N ALA A 248 -29.07 -19.49 1.49
CA ALA A 248 -30.18 -20.26 2.06
C ALA A 248 -29.67 -21.49 2.82
N GLY A 249 -29.15 -21.24 4.04
CA GLY A 249 -29.28 -22.21 5.16
C GLY A 249 -28.43 -23.48 5.12
N GLU A 250 -27.12 -23.43 4.82
CA GLU A 250 -26.22 -24.51 5.27
C GLU A 250 -24.84 -23.96 5.70
N ALA A 251 -24.51 -24.23 6.95
CA ALA A 251 -23.17 -24.03 7.46
C ALA A 251 -22.20 -24.93 6.66
N VAL A 252 -21.33 -24.31 5.85
CA VAL A 252 -20.27 -25.04 5.14
C VAL A 252 -19.36 -25.67 6.19
N LYS A 253 -19.44 -26.99 6.36
CA LYS A 253 -18.43 -27.78 7.06
C LYS A 253 -17.15 -27.72 6.22
N VAL A 254 -16.18 -26.93 6.67
CA VAL A 254 -14.81 -26.98 6.15
C VAL A 254 -14.22 -28.30 6.69
N HIS A 255 -14.02 -29.26 5.82
CA HIS A 255 -13.19 -30.42 6.14
C HIS A 255 -11.73 -29.98 6.16
N ALA A 256 -11.06 -30.35 7.25
CA ALA A 256 -9.64 -30.19 7.53
C ALA A 256 -8.77 -30.89 6.50
#